data_51302ec291e6097672aad6080df49911
#
_entry.id   51302ec291e6097672aad6080df49911
#
_cell.length_a   1.000
_cell.length_b   1.000
_cell.length_c   1.000
_cell.angle_alpha   90.00
_cell.angle_beta   90.00
_cell.angle_gamma   90.00
#
_symmetry.space_group_name_H-M   'P 1'
#
loop_
_entity.id
_entity.type
_entity.pdbx_description
1 polymer ?
#
loop_
_entity_poly.entity_id
_entity_poly.type
_entity_poly.pdbx_seq_one_letter_code
_entity_poly.pdbx_strand_id
1 'polypeptide(L)'
;MKKTIFLIFMMMLMSCGSKKILISSEEAAQIFVDGREIASESAKINIPKRTTVNVQIKKAGYVTAYRDYQNLKTIKLPKSEFIRLEIDDAFENSISTDLANQEIDIPTNSNKTEKEMWLLLNRVVLDYFDVLETIDENTGYLRTSWVLNKFKSSNIRTRLIVKFGGNNPLTYKVKLISEHAPPSVSVKADEQFQEWDRILRTYEPLIQDLRSRLTK
;
A
#
# COMPACT_ATOMS: atom_id res chain seq x y z
N MET A 1 62.11 -9.45 15.88
CA MET A 1 61.31 -10.49 15.23
C MET A 1 60.36 -11.24 16.19
N LYS A 2 60.71 -11.61 17.42
CA LYS A 2 59.78 -12.31 18.34
C LYS A 2 58.54 -11.50 18.79
N LYS A 3 58.63 -10.18 18.94
CA LYS A 3 57.54 -9.31 19.34
C LYS A 3 56.49 -9.09 18.24
N THR A 4 56.89 -9.10 16.96
CA THR A 4 56.03 -8.94 15.81
C THR A 4 55.16 -10.19 15.56
N ILE A 5 55.72 -11.38 15.80
CA ILE A 5 55.02 -12.67 15.67
C ILE A 5 53.92 -12.78 16.73
N PHE A 6 54.15 -12.27 17.96
CA PHE A 6 53.16 -12.29 19.04
C PHE A 6 51.95 -11.35 18.73
N LEU A 7 52.20 -10.21 18.09
CA LEU A 7 51.13 -9.29 17.71
C LEU A 7 50.23 -9.87 16.60
N ILE A 8 50.82 -10.58 15.62
CA ILE A 8 50.07 -11.24 14.53
C ILE A 8 49.25 -12.41 15.08
N PHE A 9 49.76 -13.16 16.06
CA PHE A 9 49.04 -14.27 16.70
C PHE A 9 47.87 -13.76 17.55
N MET A 10 47.99 -12.59 18.16
CA MET A 10 46.91 -11.97 18.96
C MET A 10 45.76 -11.46 18.11
N MET A 11 46.00 -11.03 16.84
CA MET A 11 44.96 -10.67 15.87
C MET A 11 44.15 -11.87 15.36
N MET A 12 44.67 -13.07 15.35
CA MET A 12 43.97 -14.29 14.90
C MET A 12 42.94 -14.81 15.93
N LEU A 13 42.94 -14.33 17.17
CA LEU A 13 42.03 -14.79 18.22
C LEU A 13 40.67 -14.02 18.27
N MET A 14 40.46 -13.08 17.38
CA MET A 14 39.10 -12.52 17.15
C MET A 14 38.25 -13.52 16.35
N SER A 15 38.12 -14.73 16.87
CA SER A 15 37.14 -15.69 16.38
C SER A 15 35.75 -15.06 16.55
N CYS A 16 35.25 -14.57 15.44
CA CYS A 16 33.94 -13.97 15.32
C CYS A 16 32.92 -15.07 15.64
N GLY A 17 32.39 -15.09 16.85
CA GLY A 17 31.36 -16.05 17.29
C GLY A 17 30.00 -15.76 16.62
N SER A 18 29.99 -15.68 15.29
CA SER A 18 28.79 -15.51 14.52
C SER A 18 28.00 -16.82 14.43
N LYS A 19 26.68 -16.74 14.46
CA LYS A 19 25.78 -17.86 14.18
C LYS A 19 25.17 -17.69 12.79
N LYS A 20 24.85 -18.78 12.13
CA LYS A 20 24.21 -18.79 10.82
C LYS A 20 22.84 -19.45 10.92
N ILE A 21 21.86 -18.85 10.27
CA ILE A 21 20.50 -19.39 10.14
C ILE A 21 20.14 -19.43 8.66
N LEU A 22 19.48 -20.50 8.22
CA LEU A 22 18.87 -20.58 6.90
C LEU A 22 17.44 -20.09 7.03
N ILE A 23 17.12 -18.97 6.40
CA ILE A 23 15.74 -18.46 6.27
C ILE A 23 15.21 -18.88 4.91
N SER A 24 13.98 -19.36 4.88
CA SER A 24 13.26 -19.66 3.65
C SER A 24 11.80 -19.19 3.76
N SER A 25 11.18 -18.94 2.62
CA SER A 25 9.79 -18.52 2.51
C SER A 25 9.15 -19.06 1.22
N GLU A 26 7.97 -18.57 0.88
CA GLU A 26 7.27 -18.93 -0.34
C GLU A 26 8.07 -18.57 -1.60
N GLU A 27 7.74 -19.21 -2.72
CA GLU A 27 8.29 -18.91 -4.04
C GLU A 27 8.18 -17.41 -4.38
N ALA A 28 9.22 -16.85 -4.97
CA ALA A 28 9.34 -15.44 -5.34
C ALA A 28 9.26 -14.43 -4.18
N ALA A 29 9.36 -14.87 -2.92
CA ALA A 29 9.45 -13.97 -1.78
C ALA A 29 10.86 -13.36 -1.68
N GLN A 30 10.94 -12.04 -1.59
CA GLN A 30 12.21 -11.31 -1.44
C GLN A 30 12.61 -11.24 0.03
N ILE A 31 13.89 -11.53 0.33
CA ILE A 31 14.46 -11.52 1.68
C ILE A 31 15.38 -10.33 1.85
N PHE A 32 15.06 -9.46 2.81
CA PHE A 32 15.85 -8.30 3.19
C PHE A 32 16.50 -8.54 4.55
N VAL A 33 17.74 -8.10 4.70
CA VAL A 33 18.46 -8.09 5.97
C VAL A 33 18.92 -6.67 6.26
N ASP A 34 18.52 -6.14 7.41
CA ASP A 34 18.79 -4.76 7.82
C ASP A 34 18.47 -3.74 6.71
N GLY A 35 17.32 -3.97 6.02
CA GLY A 35 16.81 -3.12 4.95
C GLY A 35 17.43 -3.34 3.56
N ARG A 36 18.39 -4.26 3.40
CA ARG A 36 19.02 -4.60 2.10
C ARG A 36 18.49 -5.92 1.59
N GLU A 37 18.04 -5.96 0.34
CA GLU A 37 17.70 -7.20 -0.33
C GLU A 37 18.96 -8.06 -0.52
N ILE A 38 18.89 -9.34 -0.12
CA ILE A 38 20.02 -10.27 -0.19
C ILE A 38 19.73 -11.49 -1.04
N ALA A 39 18.49 -11.91 -1.16
CA ALA A 39 18.09 -13.09 -1.93
C ALA A 39 16.57 -13.12 -2.16
N SER A 40 16.12 -14.06 -3.00
CA SER A 40 14.74 -14.52 -3.10
C SER A 40 14.60 -15.95 -2.58
N GLU A 41 13.42 -16.27 -2.03
CA GLU A 41 13.01 -17.60 -1.54
C GLU A 41 13.81 -18.16 -0.36
N SER A 42 15.16 -18.09 -0.39
CA SER A 42 15.99 -18.57 0.71
C SER A 42 17.31 -17.82 0.83
N ALA A 43 17.77 -17.62 2.06
CA ALA A 43 19.05 -16.97 2.36
C ALA A 43 19.70 -17.56 3.59
N LYS A 44 21.03 -17.69 3.55
CA LYS A 44 21.84 -18.01 4.73
C LYS A 44 22.33 -16.72 5.38
N ILE A 45 21.75 -16.38 6.52
CA ILE A 45 22.00 -15.13 7.23
C ILE A 45 23.06 -15.35 8.31
N ASN A 46 24.02 -14.43 8.36
CA ASN A 46 25.04 -14.41 9.40
C ASN A 46 24.66 -13.42 10.49
N ILE A 47 24.62 -13.89 11.75
CA ILE A 47 24.25 -13.08 12.91
C ILE A 47 25.48 -12.92 13.79
N PRO A 48 26.15 -11.76 13.78
CA PRO A 48 27.31 -11.50 14.58
C PRO A 48 27.01 -11.65 16.09
N LYS A 49 28.04 -11.94 16.86
CA LYS A 49 27.88 -12.09 18.32
C LYS A 49 27.41 -10.79 18.98
N ARG A 50 26.44 -10.87 19.86
CA ARG A 50 25.86 -9.75 20.61
C ARG A 50 25.18 -8.69 19.72
N THR A 51 24.71 -9.09 18.55
CA THR A 51 23.94 -8.20 17.65
C THR A 51 22.55 -8.76 17.43
N THR A 52 21.68 -7.89 17.00
CA THR A 52 20.35 -8.19 16.42
C THR A 52 20.40 -7.93 14.93
N VAL A 53 19.83 -8.83 14.16
CA VAL A 53 19.67 -8.71 12.71
C VAL A 53 18.19 -8.72 12.41
N ASN A 54 17.70 -7.69 11.74
CA ASN A 54 16.31 -7.60 11.30
C ASN A 54 16.17 -8.26 9.93
N VAL A 55 15.21 -9.17 9.81
CA VAL A 55 14.85 -9.85 8.56
C VAL A 55 13.46 -9.47 8.17
N GLN A 56 13.28 -8.99 6.94
CA GLN A 56 11.99 -8.70 6.33
C GLN A 56 11.80 -9.61 5.13
N ILE A 57 10.59 -10.15 5.00
CA ILE A 57 10.22 -10.96 3.84
C ILE A 57 9.04 -10.30 3.17
N LYS A 58 9.20 -10.00 1.88
CA LYS A 58 8.21 -9.28 1.07
C LYS A 58 7.83 -10.09 -0.15
N LYS A 59 6.54 -10.12 -0.44
CA LYS A 59 5.98 -10.69 -1.67
C LYS A 59 4.72 -9.89 -2.02
N ALA A 60 4.54 -9.56 -3.31
CA ALA A 60 3.34 -8.88 -3.77
C ALA A 60 2.08 -9.70 -3.42
N GLY A 61 1.06 -9.05 -2.88
CA GLY A 61 -0.17 -9.70 -2.43
C GLY A 61 -0.10 -10.35 -1.04
N TYR A 62 1.00 -10.17 -0.33
CA TYR A 62 1.18 -10.72 1.02
C TYR A 62 1.61 -9.64 2.01
N VAL A 63 1.26 -9.83 3.26
CA VAL A 63 1.70 -8.99 4.37
C VAL A 63 3.19 -9.21 4.59
N THR A 64 3.96 -8.12 4.67
CA THR A 64 5.40 -8.20 4.96
C THR A 64 5.63 -8.83 6.33
N ALA A 65 6.41 -9.91 6.38
CA ALA A 65 6.80 -10.53 7.63
C ALA A 65 8.12 -9.93 8.16
N TYR A 66 8.18 -9.71 9.47
CA TYR A 66 9.36 -9.21 10.18
C TYR A 66 9.81 -10.22 11.22
N ARG A 67 11.13 -10.44 11.32
CA ARG A 67 11.78 -11.29 12.34
C ARG A 67 13.09 -10.66 12.80
N ASP A 68 13.27 -10.64 14.10
CA ASP A 68 14.52 -10.21 14.74
C ASP A 68 15.27 -11.41 15.28
N TYR A 69 16.51 -11.58 14.86
CA TYR A 69 17.39 -12.65 15.32
C TYR A 69 18.54 -12.08 16.16
N GLN A 70 18.60 -12.50 17.43
CA GLN A 70 19.61 -12.04 18.38
C GLN A 70 20.63 -13.14 18.68
N ASN A 71 21.92 -12.86 18.49
CA ASN A 71 22.98 -13.80 18.86
C ASN A 71 23.48 -13.54 20.28
N LEU A 72 22.68 -13.92 21.25
CA LEU A 72 23.02 -13.90 22.68
C LEU A 72 23.32 -15.32 23.16
N LYS A 73 24.09 -15.45 24.27
CA LYS A 73 24.40 -16.76 24.88
C LYS A 73 23.15 -17.47 25.41
N THR A 74 22.19 -16.69 25.88
CA THR A 74 20.90 -17.15 26.45
C THR A 74 19.88 -17.55 25.39
N ILE A 75 20.07 -17.15 24.11
CA ILE A 75 19.12 -17.40 23.03
C ILE A 75 19.67 -18.51 22.12
N LYS A 76 18.89 -19.58 22.00
CA LYS A 76 19.18 -20.67 21.05
C LYS A 76 18.53 -20.32 19.71
N LEU A 77 19.34 -19.95 18.73
CA LEU A 77 18.84 -19.72 17.37
C LEU A 77 18.58 -21.06 16.67
N PRO A 78 17.50 -21.15 15.85
CA PRO A 78 17.27 -22.31 15.01
C PRO A 78 18.33 -22.41 13.91
N LYS A 79 18.57 -23.61 13.38
CA LYS A 79 19.46 -23.79 12.23
C LYS A 79 18.81 -23.34 10.93
N SER A 80 17.49 -23.50 10.86
CA SER A 80 16.66 -23.07 9.73
C SER A 80 15.26 -22.67 10.23
N GLU A 81 14.65 -21.75 9.53
CA GLU A 81 13.25 -21.32 9.76
C GLU A 81 12.58 -21.08 8.42
N PHE A 82 11.38 -21.66 8.25
CA PHE A 82 10.48 -21.34 7.15
C PHE A 82 9.47 -20.30 7.64
N ILE A 83 9.43 -19.13 7.01
CA ILE A 83 8.54 -18.03 7.36
C ILE A 83 7.41 -18.00 6.33
N ARG A 84 6.21 -18.42 6.77
CA ARG A 84 5.00 -18.33 5.96
C ARG A 84 4.51 -16.89 5.93
N LEU A 85 4.13 -16.43 4.75
CA LEU A 85 3.50 -15.13 4.57
C LEU A 85 1.97 -15.24 4.66
N GLU A 86 1.33 -14.23 5.24
CA GLU A 86 -0.12 -14.11 5.24
C GLU A 86 -0.57 -13.33 3.99
N ILE A 87 -1.69 -13.74 3.41
CA ILE A 87 -2.30 -13.04 2.28
C ILE A 87 -2.70 -11.63 2.73
N ASP A 88 -2.42 -10.64 1.90
CA ASP A 88 -2.88 -9.27 2.08
C ASP A 88 -4.30 -9.11 1.53
N ASP A 89 -5.27 -9.11 2.43
CA ASP A 89 -6.69 -8.98 2.10
C ASP A 89 -7.04 -7.62 1.46
N ALA A 90 -6.33 -6.54 1.78
CA ALA A 90 -6.49 -5.27 1.10
C ALA A 90 -6.03 -5.36 -0.36
N PHE A 91 -4.91 -6.04 -0.60
CA PHE A 91 -4.40 -6.25 -1.96
C PHE A 91 -5.36 -7.10 -2.80
N GLU A 92 -5.91 -8.17 -2.26
CA GLU A 92 -6.88 -9.04 -2.96
C GLU A 92 -8.17 -8.31 -3.32
N ASN A 93 -8.66 -7.43 -2.43
CA ASN A 93 -9.88 -6.66 -2.64
C ASN A 93 -9.69 -5.38 -3.45
N SER A 94 -8.53 -5.19 -4.07
CA SER A 94 -8.19 -4.02 -4.86
C SER A 94 -7.61 -4.37 -6.22
N ILE A 95 -7.53 -3.36 -7.08
CA ILE A 95 -6.84 -3.43 -8.37
C ILE A 95 -5.85 -2.28 -8.48
N SER A 96 -4.71 -2.53 -9.13
CA SER A 96 -3.81 -1.47 -9.58
C SER A 96 -4.42 -0.80 -10.79
N THR A 97 -4.44 0.53 -10.83
CA THR A 97 -5.07 1.27 -11.91
C THR A 97 -4.52 2.70 -11.99
N ASP A 98 -4.42 3.22 -13.20
CA ASP A 98 -4.06 4.62 -13.45
C ASP A 98 -5.20 5.61 -13.10
N LEU A 99 -6.36 5.09 -12.63
CA LEU A 99 -7.49 5.93 -12.23
C LEU A 99 -7.38 6.42 -10.77
N ALA A 100 -6.59 5.74 -9.95
CA ALA A 100 -6.39 6.12 -8.55
C ALA A 100 -5.68 7.48 -8.45
N ASN A 101 -6.27 8.39 -7.68
CA ASN A 101 -5.70 9.72 -7.38
C ASN A 101 -5.45 10.63 -8.61
N GLN A 102 -5.93 10.24 -9.79
CA GLN A 102 -5.84 11.04 -11.01
C GLN A 102 -7.14 11.78 -11.30
N GLU A 103 -7.02 12.97 -11.90
CA GLU A 103 -8.16 13.74 -12.38
C GLU A 103 -8.52 13.27 -13.79
N ILE A 104 -9.78 12.90 -14.00
CA ILE A 104 -10.28 12.29 -15.23
C ILE A 104 -11.37 13.19 -15.80
N ASP A 105 -11.25 13.56 -17.07
CA ASP A 105 -12.28 14.32 -17.77
C ASP A 105 -13.41 13.39 -18.23
N ILE A 106 -14.64 13.78 -17.90
CA ILE A 106 -15.88 13.11 -18.30
C ILE A 106 -16.73 14.09 -19.10
N PRO A 107 -16.67 14.04 -20.43
CA PRO A 107 -17.53 14.85 -21.29
C PRO A 107 -18.99 14.37 -21.17
N THR A 108 -19.93 15.29 -21.29
CA THR A 108 -21.36 14.97 -21.19
C THR A 108 -22.06 15.08 -22.54
N ASN A 109 -23.29 14.57 -22.59
CA ASN A 109 -24.14 14.70 -23.76
C ASN A 109 -24.62 16.16 -23.95
N SER A 110 -24.44 16.72 -25.15
CA SER A 110 -24.84 18.08 -25.51
C SER A 110 -26.35 18.27 -25.63
N ASN A 111 -27.15 17.19 -25.61
CA ASN A 111 -28.60 17.25 -25.79
C ASN A 111 -29.36 17.46 -24.46
N LYS A 112 -28.65 17.48 -23.33
CA LYS A 112 -29.24 17.68 -22.01
C LYS A 112 -28.71 18.96 -21.39
N THR A 113 -29.52 19.56 -20.52
CA THR A 113 -29.13 20.77 -19.79
C THR A 113 -28.06 20.44 -18.75
N GLU A 114 -27.26 21.42 -18.35
CA GLU A 114 -26.30 21.31 -17.26
C GLU A 114 -26.94 20.78 -15.98
N LYS A 115 -28.13 21.26 -15.64
CA LYS A 115 -28.90 20.83 -14.48
C LYS A 115 -29.28 19.35 -14.55
N GLU A 116 -29.73 18.86 -15.71
CA GLU A 116 -30.06 17.44 -15.89
C GLU A 116 -28.81 16.57 -15.77
N MET A 117 -27.68 17.03 -16.31
CA MET A 117 -26.41 16.33 -16.19
C MET A 117 -25.90 16.30 -14.76
N TRP A 118 -26.03 17.41 -14.04
CA TRP A 118 -25.69 17.49 -12.63
C TRP A 118 -26.50 16.50 -11.77
N LEU A 119 -27.82 16.45 -11.97
CA LEU A 119 -28.69 15.50 -11.28
C LEU A 119 -28.35 14.05 -11.60
N LEU A 120 -28.02 13.76 -12.87
CA LEU A 120 -27.63 12.41 -13.28
C LEU A 120 -26.30 12.00 -12.65
N LEU A 121 -25.30 12.90 -12.67
CA LEU A 121 -24.01 12.70 -12.02
C LEU A 121 -24.18 12.38 -10.53
N ASN A 122 -24.98 13.18 -9.81
CA ASN A 122 -25.24 12.96 -8.39
C ASN A 122 -25.85 11.56 -8.13
N ARG A 123 -26.79 11.10 -8.97
CA ARG A 123 -27.39 9.77 -8.85
C ARG A 123 -26.35 8.67 -9.03
N VAL A 124 -25.48 8.80 -10.04
CA VAL A 124 -24.40 7.82 -10.25
C VAL A 124 -23.44 7.79 -9.06
N VAL A 125 -23.09 8.95 -8.52
CA VAL A 125 -22.20 9.01 -7.34
C VAL A 125 -22.84 8.35 -6.13
N LEU A 126 -24.15 8.56 -5.91
CA LEU A 126 -24.91 7.97 -4.81
C LEU A 126 -25.10 6.45 -4.93
N ASP A 127 -24.91 5.86 -6.12
CA ASP A 127 -24.87 4.40 -6.28
C ASP A 127 -23.62 3.78 -5.62
N TYR A 128 -22.56 4.58 -5.36
CA TYR A 128 -21.26 4.13 -4.81
C TYR A 128 -20.92 4.74 -3.44
N PHE A 129 -21.47 5.92 -3.13
CA PHE A 129 -21.17 6.67 -1.91
C PHE A 129 -22.46 7.11 -1.22
N ASP A 130 -22.67 6.68 0.02
CA ASP A 130 -23.91 6.97 0.77
C ASP A 130 -24.04 8.45 1.17
N VAL A 131 -22.92 9.17 1.32
CA VAL A 131 -22.91 10.53 1.88
C VAL A 131 -22.14 11.49 1.00
N LEU A 132 -22.82 12.56 0.60
CA LEU A 132 -22.22 13.72 -0.05
C LEU A 132 -21.88 14.77 1.03
N GLU A 133 -20.59 14.98 1.27
CA GLU A 133 -20.12 15.92 2.30
C GLU A 133 -20.27 17.38 1.87
N THR A 134 -20.02 17.65 0.59
CA THR A 134 -20.15 18.98 -0.01
C THR A 134 -20.81 18.86 -1.37
N ILE A 135 -21.81 19.70 -1.62
CA ILE A 135 -22.48 19.83 -2.89
C ILE A 135 -22.69 21.32 -3.17
N ASP A 136 -22.26 21.76 -4.35
CA ASP A 136 -22.49 23.12 -4.85
C ASP A 136 -22.75 23.07 -6.37
N GLU A 137 -24.02 23.15 -6.73
CA GLU A 137 -24.47 23.14 -8.13
C GLU A 137 -23.95 24.36 -8.90
N ASN A 138 -23.81 25.53 -8.23
CA ASN A 138 -23.40 26.76 -8.90
C ASN A 138 -21.94 26.73 -9.34
N THR A 139 -21.08 26.06 -8.58
CA THR A 139 -19.66 25.90 -8.92
C THR A 139 -19.38 24.55 -9.58
N GLY A 140 -20.37 23.66 -9.69
CA GLY A 140 -20.20 22.31 -10.20
C GLY A 140 -19.24 21.48 -9.33
N TYR A 141 -19.23 21.73 -8.01
CA TYR A 141 -18.37 21.02 -7.06
C TYR A 141 -19.14 20.02 -6.22
N LEU A 142 -18.63 18.80 -6.16
CA LEU A 142 -19.14 17.75 -5.29
C LEU A 142 -17.96 17.01 -4.63
N ARG A 143 -18.12 16.72 -3.34
CA ARG A 143 -17.19 15.86 -2.59
C ARG A 143 -17.98 14.90 -1.72
N THR A 144 -17.64 13.61 -1.78
CA THR A 144 -18.20 12.60 -0.88
C THR A 144 -17.47 12.59 0.45
N SER A 145 -18.10 12.08 1.49
CA SER A 145 -17.41 11.71 2.72
C SER A 145 -16.41 10.58 2.46
N TRP A 146 -15.43 10.44 3.35
CA TRP A 146 -14.56 9.28 3.33
C TRP A 146 -15.31 7.99 3.65
N VAL A 147 -15.17 6.99 2.81
CA VAL A 147 -15.57 5.60 3.10
C VAL A 147 -14.33 4.85 3.56
N LEU A 148 -14.38 4.35 4.80
CA LEU A 148 -13.29 3.59 5.41
C LEU A 148 -13.55 2.10 5.33
N ASN A 149 -12.59 1.37 4.78
CA ASN A 149 -12.53 -0.10 4.78
C ASN A 149 -11.34 -0.56 5.61
N LYS A 150 -11.60 -1.37 6.63
CA LYS A 150 -10.58 -1.91 7.53
C LYS A 150 -10.19 -3.31 7.09
N PHE A 151 -8.91 -3.50 6.82
CA PHE A 151 -8.30 -4.78 6.50
C PHE A 151 -7.30 -5.18 7.60
N LYS A 152 -6.85 -6.43 7.61
CA LYS A 152 -5.85 -6.89 8.58
C LYS A 152 -4.52 -6.15 8.43
N SER A 153 -4.12 -5.91 7.17
CA SER A 153 -2.85 -5.30 6.80
C SER A 153 -2.88 -3.77 6.81
N SER A 154 -4.06 -3.16 6.57
CA SER A 154 -4.17 -1.72 6.36
C SER A 154 -5.59 -1.21 6.54
N ASN A 155 -5.71 0.08 6.81
CA ASN A 155 -6.94 0.85 6.67
C ASN A 155 -6.92 1.54 5.30
N ILE A 156 -7.94 1.32 4.48
CA ILE A 156 -8.11 1.97 3.17
C ILE A 156 -9.26 2.94 3.28
N ARG A 157 -9.07 4.17 2.83
CA ARG A 157 -10.16 5.14 2.71
C ARG A 157 -10.27 5.66 1.28
N THR A 158 -11.51 5.83 0.85
CA THR A 158 -11.82 6.25 -0.52
C THR A 158 -12.85 7.37 -0.49
N ARG A 159 -12.71 8.36 -1.35
CA ARG A 159 -13.74 9.39 -1.64
C ARG A 159 -13.65 9.84 -3.09
N LEU A 160 -14.74 10.45 -3.56
CA LEU A 160 -14.83 11.06 -4.87
C LEU A 160 -14.86 12.58 -4.74
N ILE A 161 -14.16 13.26 -5.64
CA ILE A 161 -14.27 14.69 -5.86
C ILE A 161 -14.67 14.90 -7.33
N VAL A 162 -15.68 15.75 -7.54
CA VAL A 162 -16.08 16.21 -8.86
C VAL A 162 -15.95 17.72 -8.91
N LYS A 163 -15.49 18.23 -10.05
CA LYS A 163 -15.39 19.65 -10.35
C LYS A 163 -15.91 19.92 -11.74
N PHE A 164 -16.42 21.11 -11.96
CA PHE A 164 -16.69 21.62 -13.28
C PHE A 164 -15.39 21.68 -14.10
N GLY A 165 -15.39 21.14 -15.32
CA GLY A 165 -14.22 21.06 -16.20
C GLY A 165 -14.28 22.03 -17.39
N GLY A 166 -15.48 22.35 -17.88
CA GLY A 166 -15.66 23.26 -19.02
C GLY A 166 -17.02 23.10 -19.71
N ASN A 167 -17.37 24.02 -20.63
CA ASN A 167 -18.68 24.09 -21.28
C ASN A 167 -18.74 23.60 -22.74
N ASN A 168 -17.61 23.41 -23.42
CA ASN A 168 -17.61 23.05 -24.83
C ASN A 168 -16.72 21.82 -25.13
N PRO A 169 -17.20 20.60 -25.03
CA PRO A 169 -18.49 20.19 -24.43
C PRO A 169 -18.54 20.38 -22.91
N LEU A 170 -19.73 20.39 -22.32
CA LEU A 170 -19.88 20.34 -20.86
C LEU A 170 -19.11 19.12 -20.35
N THR A 171 -18.16 19.35 -19.46
CA THR A 171 -17.24 18.33 -18.97
C THR A 171 -17.12 18.43 -17.45
N TYR A 172 -17.14 17.31 -16.77
CA TYR A 172 -16.81 17.22 -15.34
C TYR A 172 -15.42 16.56 -15.17
N LYS A 173 -14.65 17.10 -14.23
CA LYS A 173 -13.39 16.51 -13.78
C LYS A 173 -13.66 15.69 -12.53
N VAL A 174 -13.35 14.40 -12.61
CA VAL A 174 -13.62 13.44 -11.54
C VAL A 174 -12.30 12.89 -11.01
N LYS A 175 -12.13 12.92 -9.69
CA LYS A 175 -10.97 12.33 -9.02
C LYS A 175 -11.44 11.35 -7.96
N LEU A 176 -11.11 10.06 -8.14
CA LEU A 176 -11.28 9.03 -7.13
C LEU A 176 -10.02 8.99 -6.26
N ILE A 177 -10.15 9.45 -5.02
CA ILE A 177 -9.03 9.48 -4.08
C ILE A 177 -9.04 8.17 -3.29
N SER A 178 -7.91 7.50 -3.30
CA SER A 178 -7.64 6.28 -2.56
C SER A 178 -6.40 6.47 -1.70
N GLU A 179 -6.53 6.22 -0.42
CA GLU A 179 -5.44 6.37 0.54
C GLU A 179 -5.38 5.17 1.49
N HIS A 180 -4.19 4.88 1.98
CA HIS A 180 -3.96 3.79 2.92
C HIS A 180 -3.16 4.24 4.15
N ALA A 181 -3.35 3.53 5.24
CA ALA A 181 -2.58 3.69 6.48
C ALA A 181 -2.44 2.34 7.19
N PRO A 182 -1.45 2.17 8.09
CA PRO A 182 -1.37 1.00 8.96
C PRO A 182 -2.66 0.77 9.77
N PRO A 183 -3.02 -0.48 10.13
CA PRO A 183 -4.27 -0.79 10.84
C PRO A 183 -4.40 -0.08 12.20
N SER A 184 -3.28 0.29 12.82
CA SER A 184 -3.24 0.99 14.11
C SER A 184 -3.56 2.48 14.01
N VAL A 185 -3.58 3.04 12.80
CA VAL A 185 -3.81 4.48 12.58
C VAL A 185 -5.28 4.81 12.76
N SER A 186 -5.56 5.85 13.55
CA SER A 186 -6.90 6.37 13.71
C SER A 186 -7.41 6.97 12.40
N VAL A 187 -8.69 6.77 12.10
CA VAL A 187 -9.35 7.36 10.93
C VAL A 187 -9.35 8.89 10.92
N LYS A 188 -9.11 9.51 12.08
CA LYS A 188 -9.05 10.96 12.27
C LYS A 188 -7.65 11.53 12.08
N ALA A 189 -6.64 10.69 11.93
CA ALA A 189 -5.25 11.10 11.74
C ALA A 189 -4.95 11.24 10.24
N ASP A 190 -5.50 12.29 9.62
CA ASP A 190 -5.43 12.52 8.18
C ASP A 190 -4.00 12.55 7.66
N GLU A 191 -3.07 13.09 8.44
CA GLU A 191 -1.64 13.20 8.12
C GLU A 191 -0.90 11.86 8.04
N GLN A 192 -1.50 10.77 8.56
CA GLN A 192 -0.90 9.43 8.55
C GLN A 192 -1.41 8.57 7.38
N PHE A 193 -2.39 9.05 6.64
CA PHE A 193 -2.83 8.40 5.41
C PHE A 193 -1.97 8.86 4.24
N GLN A 194 -1.60 7.91 3.38
CA GLN A 194 -0.79 8.14 2.19
C GLN A 194 -1.56 7.74 0.94
N GLU A 195 -1.30 8.39 -0.17
CA GLU A 195 -1.89 8.01 -1.46
C GLU A 195 -1.59 6.54 -1.77
N TRP A 196 -2.62 5.85 -2.23
CA TRP A 196 -2.54 4.46 -2.65
C TRP A 196 -2.78 4.37 -4.15
N ASP A 197 -1.91 3.66 -4.86
CA ASP A 197 -1.93 3.46 -6.31
C ASP A 197 -2.95 2.41 -6.78
N ARG A 198 -3.83 2.00 -5.88
CA ARG A 198 -4.86 0.99 -6.11
C ARG A 198 -6.23 1.54 -5.69
N ILE A 199 -7.28 0.98 -6.27
CA ILE A 199 -8.65 1.22 -5.84
C ILE A 199 -9.28 -0.09 -5.38
N LEU A 200 -10.22 0.00 -4.43
CA LEU A 200 -11.02 -1.16 -4.06
C LEU A 200 -11.91 -1.57 -5.24
N ARG A 201 -12.05 -2.87 -5.47
CA ARG A 201 -12.83 -3.43 -6.60
C ARG A 201 -14.28 -2.93 -6.65
N THR A 202 -14.86 -2.59 -5.52
CA THR A 202 -16.20 -2.02 -5.44
C THR A 202 -16.33 -0.68 -6.21
N TYR A 203 -15.23 0.05 -6.41
CA TYR A 203 -15.21 1.32 -7.16
C TYR A 203 -14.69 1.17 -8.60
N GLU A 204 -14.30 -0.03 -9.01
CA GLU A 204 -13.78 -0.28 -10.37
C GLU A 204 -14.76 0.16 -11.47
N PRO A 205 -16.09 -0.09 -11.36
CA PRO A 205 -17.02 0.30 -12.42
C PRO A 205 -17.36 1.79 -12.44
N LEU A 206 -17.12 2.54 -11.36
CA LEU A 206 -17.59 3.91 -11.16
C LEU A 206 -17.29 4.86 -12.34
N ILE A 207 -16.04 4.90 -12.80
CA ILE A 207 -15.64 5.81 -13.89
C ILE A 207 -16.33 5.43 -15.21
N GLN A 208 -16.46 4.13 -15.47
CA GLN A 208 -17.16 3.65 -16.66
C GLN A 208 -18.66 3.94 -16.58
N ASP A 209 -19.27 3.82 -15.43
CA ASP A 209 -20.68 4.16 -15.20
C ASP A 209 -20.93 5.65 -15.38
N LEU A 210 -20.07 6.52 -14.83
CA LEU A 210 -20.14 7.95 -15.07
C LEU A 210 -20.04 8.26 -16.57
N ARG A 211 -19.06 7.71 -17.27
CA ARG A 211 -18.92 7.90 -18.72
C ARG A 211 -20.16 7.42 -19.47
N SER A 212 -20.61 6.19 -19.23
CA SER A 212 -21.71 5.59 -19.97
C SER A 212 -23.06 6.29 -19.76
N ARG A 213 -23.32 6.84 -18.57
CA ARG A 213 -24.59 7.51 -18.25
C ARG A 213 -24.58 8.99 -18.61
N LEU A 214 -23.43 9.67 -18.51
CA LEU A 214 -23.34 11.11 -18.82
C LEU A 214 -23.16 11.37 -20.34
N THR A 215 -22.70 10.42 -21.13
CA THR A 215 -22.54 10.58 -22.59
C THR A 215 -23.75 10.10 -23.40
N LYS A 216 -24.70 9.41 -22.79
CA LYS A 216 -25.98 8.99 -23.39
C LYS A 216 -27.05 10.05 -23.18
#